data_335dee22f7ce09bca86c2d2bd51405e2
#
_entry.id   335dee22f7ce09bca86c2d2bd51405e2
#
_cell.length_a   1.000
_cell.length_b   1.000
_cell.length_c   1.000
_cell.angle_alpha   90.00
_cell.angle_beta   90.00
_cell.angle_gamma   90.00
#
_symmetry.space_group_name_H-M   'P 1'
#
loop_
_entity.id
_entity.type
_entity.pdbx_description
1 polymer ?
#
loop_
_entity_poly.entity_id
_entity_poly.type
_entity_poly.pdbx_seq_one_letter_code
_entity_poly.pdbx_strand_id
1 'polypeptide(L)'
;AEKQYHQQTFSGAFEITALAGNLTRMDGKPYLHLHITAADPHHGVIAAGHLNSATISATAEIFVVVCKGRVGRRADAEIGLNLLAF
;
A
#
# COMPACT_ATOMS: atom_id res chain seq x y z
N ALA A 1 17.26 -7.59 -10.48
CA ALA A 1 15.89 -7.66 -9.98
C ALA A 1 14.89 -7.32 -11.09
N GLU A 2 13.78 -7.97 -11.06
CA GLU A 2 12.68 -7.72 -11.97
C GLU A 2 12.06 -6.34 -11.71
N LYS A 3 11.92 -5.51 -12.74
CA LYS A 3 11.29 -4.19 -12.62
C LYS A 3 9.84 -4.24 -13.08
N GLN A 4 9.13 -5.30 -12.72
CA GLN A 4 7.73 -5.51 -13.05
C GLN A 4 6.92 -5.77 -11.79
N TYR A 5 5.67 -5.33 -11.82
CA TYR A 5 4.72 -5.61 -10.76
C TYR A 5 3.70 -6.62 -11.25
N HIS A 6 3.45 -7.61 -10.41
CA HIS A 6 2.42 -8.60 -10.64
C HIS A 6 1.30 -8.39 -9.65
N GLN A 7 0.12 -8.08 -10.16
CA GLN A 7 -1.04 -7.85 -9.32
C GLN A 7 -1.77 -9.16 -9.07
N GLN A 8 -2.13 -9.38 -7.81
CA GLN A 8 -2.97 -10.49 -7.41
C GLN A 8 -4.19 -9.98 -6.66
N THR A 9 -5.31 -10.67 -6.84
CA THR A 9 -6.56 -10.37 -6.14
C THR A 9 -6.91 -11.55 -5.25
N PHE A 10 -7.23 -11.24 -4.00
CA PHE A 10 -7.63 -12.23 -3.01
C PHE A 10 -9.07 -11.96 -2.60
N SER A 11 -9.86 -13.03 -2.54
CA SER A 11 -11.24 -12.98 -2.06
C SER A 11 -11.42 -13.93 -0.90
N GLY A 12 -12.18 -13.52 0.10
CA GLY A 12 -12.43 -14.32 1.28
C GLY A 12 -12.61 -13.47 2.51
N ALA A 13 -12.65 -14.11 3.65
CA ALA A 13 -12.78 -13.43 4.94
C ALA A 13 -11.39 -13.13 5.50
N PHE A 14 -10.83 -12.02 5.08
CA PHE A 14 -9.49 -11.60 5.51
C PHE A 14 -9.55 -10.67 6.71
N GLU A 15 -8.62 -10.87 7.62
CA GLU A 15 -8.34 -9.95 8.70
C GLU A 15 -7.05 -9.20 8.40
N ILE A 16 -7.09 -7.87 8.53
CA ILE A 16 -5.89 -7.05 8.36
C ILE A 16 -5.05 -7.18 9.62
N THR A 17 -3.87 -7.76 9.49
CA THR A 17 -2.94 -7.89 10.60
C THR A 17 -1.99 -6.71 10.69
N ALA A 18 -1.69 -6.08 9.57
CA ALA A 18 -0.86 -4.89 9.52
C ALA A 18 -1.17 -4.09 8.27
N LEU A 19 -1.18 -2.78 8.40
CA LEU A 19 -1.28 -1.86 7.30
C LEU A 19 -0.44 -0.64 7.65
N ALA A 20 0.52 -0.32 6.81
CA ALA A 20 1.38 0.83 7.05
C ALA A 20 1.79 1.47 5.73
N GLY A 21 2.08 2.75 5.78
CA GLY A 21 2.54 3.46 4.61
C GLY A 21 2.46 4.95 4.78
N ASN A 22 2.36 5.63 3.67
CA ASN A 22 2.31 7.08 3.67
C ASN A 22 1.47 7.60 2.51
N LEU A 23 1.05 8.83 2.65
CA LEU A 23 0.40 9.58 1.60
C LEU A 23 1.29 10.78 1.27
N THR A 24 1.76 10.81 0.04
CA THR A 24 2.61 11.88 -0.47
C THR A 24 1.98 12.44 -1.76
N ARG A 25 2.76 13.11 -2.56
CA ARG A 25 2.29 13.65 -3.84
C ARG A 25 3.23 13.20 -4.96
N MET A 26 2.64 12.97 -6.10
CA MET A 26 3.37 12.74 -7.34
C MET A 26 2.64 13.43 -8.47
N ASP A 27 3.34 14.26 -9.23
CA ASP A 27 2.76 15.04 -10.34
C ASP A 27 1.54 15.87 -9.90
N GLY A 28 1.62 16.43 -8.68
CA GLY A 28 0.56 17.27 -8.13
C GLY A 28 -0.67 16.51 -7.64
N LYS A 29 -0.62 15.20 -7.61
CA LYS A 29 -1.74 14.35 -7.19
C LYS A 29 -1.37 13.56 -5.93
N PRO A 30 -2.37 13.18 -5.11
CA PRO A 30 -2.12 12.30 -3.99
C PRO A 30 -1.52 10.98 -4.45
N TYR A 31 -0.55 10.49 -3.71
CA TYR A 31 0.09 9.22 -3.98
C TYR A 31 0.12 8.40 -2.69
N LEU A 32 -0.64 7.30 -2.68
CA LEU A 32 -0.68 6.37 -1.57
C LEU A 32 0.35 5.27 -1.78
N HIS A 33 1.16 5.04 -0.76
CA HIS A 33 2.09 3.92 -0.71
C HIS A 33 1.80 3.13 0.55
N LEU A 34 1.07 2.04 0.41
CA LEU A 34 0.62 1.22 1.51
C LEU A 34 1.09 -0.21 1.33
N HIS A 35 1.57 -0.79 2.42
CA HIS A 35 1.84 -2.22 2.51
C HIS A 35 0.83 -2.84 3.46
N ILE A 36 0.29 -3.97 3.07
CA ILE A 36 -0.70 -4.70 3.84
C ILE A 36 -0.23 -6.12 4.10
N THR A 37 -0.58 -6.64 5.26
CA THR A 37 -0.58 -8.07 5.54
C THR A 37 -1.96 -8.43 6.05
N ALA A 38 -2.58 -9.41 5.41
CA ALA A 38 -3.91 -9.87 5.76
C ALA A 38 -3.94 -11.40 5.74
N ALA A 39 -4.76 -11.97 6.59
CA ALA A 39 -4.85 -13.41 6.72
C ALA A 39 -6.29 -13.88 6.66
N ASP A 40 -6.49 -15.00 5.98
CA ASP A 40 -7.73 -15.76 6.03
C ASP A 40 -7.46 -17.06 6.78
N PRO A 41 -7.78 -17.10 8.08
CA PRO A 41 -7.45 -18.27 8.90
C PRO A 41 -8.27 -19.52 8.54
N HIS A 42 -9.44 -19.36 7.92
CA HIS A 42 -10.26 -20.48 7.50
C HIS A 42 -9.63 -21.27 6.35
N HIS A 43 -8.90 -20.60 5.49
CA HIS A 43 -8.26 -21.23 4.33
C HIS A 43 -6.73 -21.27 4.45
N GLY A 44 -6.18 -20.75 5.54
CA GLY A 44 -4.73 -20.74 5.76
C GLY A 44 -3.98 -19.87 4.76
N VAL A 45 -4.61 -18.80 4.27
CA VAL A 45 -4.02 -17.90 3.29
C VAL A 45 -3.50 -16.64 3.96
N ILE A 46 -2.28 -16.25 3.61
CA ILE A 46 -1.70 -14.98 4.02
C ILE A 46 -1.36 -14.22 2.75
N ALA A 47 -1.85 -12.98 2.67
CA ALA A 47 -1.55 -12.07 1.58
C ALA A 47 -0.72 -10.90 2.12
N ALA A 48 0.34 -10.54 1.42
CA ALA A 48 1.20 -9.43 1.83
C ALA A 48 1.77 -8.74 0.60
N GLY A 49 1.94 -7.44 0.69
CA GLY A 49 2.54 -6.65 -0.38
C GLY A 49 1.98 -5.24 -0.45
N HIS A 50 2.20 -4.61 -1.59
CA HIS A 50 1.60 -3.30 -1.88
C HIS A 50 0.09 -3.43 -2.00
N LEU A 51 -0.62 -2.52 -1.35
CA LEU A 51 -2.07 -2.46 -1.45
C LEU A 51 -2.47 -1.51 -2.58
N ASN A 52 -3.19 -2.02 -3.56
CA ASN A 52 -3.78 -1.20 -4.61
C ASN A 52 -5.21 -0.80 -4.26
N SER A 53 -6.01 -1.78 -3.83
CA SER A 53 -7.39 -1.53 -3.42
C SER A 53 -7.86 -2.64 -2.48
N ALA A 54 -8.84 -2.31 -1.66
CA ALA A 54 -9.48 -3.28 -0.79
C ALA A 54 -10.90 -2.83 -0.52
N THR A 55 -11.78 -3.80 -0.32
CA THR A 55 -13.17 -3.55 0.06
C THR A 55 -13.37 -4.04 1.49
N ILE A 56 -13.81 -3.14 2.33
CA ILE A 56 -14.07 -3.45 3.74
C ILE A 56 -15.48 -3.97 3.88
N SER A 57 -15.63 -5.16 4.45
CA SER A 57 -16.95 -5.75 4.64
C SER A 57 -17.58 -5.39 5.97
N ALA A 58 -16.79 -5.25 7.01
CA ALA A 58 -17.27 -4.90 8.34
C ALA A 58 -16.74 -3.54 8.78
N THR A 59 -15.52 -3.49 9.31
CA THR A 59 -14.93 -2.26 9.83
C THR A 59 -13.45 -2.17 9.51
N ALA A 60 -12.95 -0.94 9.43
CA ALA A 60 -11.52 -0.66 9.45
C ALA A 60 -11.29 0.60 10.27
N GLU A 61 -10.33 0.54 11.18
CA GLU A 61 -9.91 1.69 11.95
C GLU A 61 -8.48 2.06 11.50
N ILE A 62 -8.33 3.28 11.04
CA ILE A 62 -7.05 3.75 10.48
C ILE A 62 -6.60 4.99 11.23
N PHE A 63 -5.38 4.93 11.75
CA PHE A 63 -4.77 6.06 12.44
C PHE A 63 -3.81 6.77 11.50
N VAL A 64 -3.97 8.06 11.37
CA VAL A 64 -3.18 8.89 10.46
C VAL A 64 -2.50 9.99 11.24
N VAL A 65 -1.18 10.11 11.06
CA VAL A 65 -0.41 11.23 11.59
C VAL A 65 -0.13 12.18 10.44
N VAL A 66 -0.56 13.42 10.61
CA VAL A 66 -0.35 14.46 9.60
C VAL A 66 0.91 15.23 9.94
N CYS A 67 1.86 15.22 9.00
CA CYS A 67 3.11 15.97 9.14
C CYS A 67 3.02 17.29 8.40
N LYS A 68 3.70 18.30 8.91
CA LYS A 68 3.80 19.60 8.22
C LYS A 68 4.70 19.48 6.99
N GLY A 69 4.36 20.25 5.96
CA GLY A 69 5.14 20.32 4.74
C GLY A 69 4.58 19.39 3.66
N ARG A 70 5.32 19.31 2.57
CA ARG A 70 4.97 18.49 1.43
C ARG A 70 6.14 17.60 1.07
N VAL A 71 5.84 16.34 0.81
CA VAL A 71 6.82 15.39 0.31
C VAL A 71 6.27 14.84 -1.01
N GLY A 72 7.07 14.95 -2.05
CA GLY A 72 6.70 14.44 -3.36
C GLY A 72 7.37 13.12 -3.65
N ARG A 73 7.13 12.66 -4.85
CA ARG A 73 7.76 11.46 -5.40
C ARG A 73 8.33 11.75 -6.76
N ARG A 74 9.38 11.01 -7.09
CA ARG A 74 10.05 11.09 -8.37
C ARG A 74 10.32 9.68 -8.87
N ALA A 75 9.99 9.45 -10.14
CA ALA A 75 10.32 8.19 -10.79
C ALA A 75 11.84 8.04 -10.89
N ASP A 76 12.35 6.89 -10.48
CA ASP A 76 13.76 6.56 -10.61
C ASP A 76 13.89 5.45 -11.63
N ALA A 77 14.47 5.78 -12.79
CA ALA A 77 14.58 4.84 -13.90
C ALA A 77 15.56 3.70 -13.61
N GLU A 78 16.56 3.95 -12.78
CA GLU A 78 17.55 2.95 -12.42
C GLU A 78 16.98 1.90 -11.49
N ILE A 79 16.25 2.33 -10.47
CA ILE A 79 15.61 1.44 -9.51
C ILE A 79 14.28 0.90 -10.04
N GLY A 80 13.58 1.70 -10.84
CA GLY A 80 12.27 1.34 -11.38
C GLY A 80 11.12 1.59 -10.41
N LEU A 81 11.31 2.50 -9.45
CA LEU A 81 10.33 2.82 -8.42
C LEU A 81 10.12 4.33 -8.34
N ASN A 82 8.99 4.72 -7.76
CA ASN A 82 8.69 6.10 -7.44
C ASN A 82 9.18 6.40 -6.03
N LEU A 83 10.34 7.02 -5.93
CA LEU A 83 11.01 7.27 -4.66
C LEU A 83 10.57 8.59 -4.04
N LEU A 84 10.67 8.68 -2.71
CA LEU A 84 10.44 9.92 -2.01
C LEU A 84 11.43 10.98 -2.46
N ALA A 85 10.92 12.19 -2.68
CA ALA A 85 11.71 13.34 -3.08
C ALA A 85 11.46 14.48 -2.08
N PHE A 86 12.49 14.78 -1.31
CA PHE A 86 12.45 15.84 -0.30
C PHE A 86 12.88 17.19 -0.85
#